data_0550da8653a24ff8f5e28c9d4ed73cf0
#
_entry.id   0550da8653a24ff8f5e28c9d4ed73cf0
#
_cell.length_a   1.000
_cell.length_b   1.000
_cell.length_c   1.000
_cell.angle_alpha   90.00
_cell.angle_beta   90.00
_cell.angle_gamma   90.00
#
_symmetry.space_group_name_H-M   'P 1'
#
loop_
_entity.id
_entity.type
_entity.pdbx_description
1 polymer ?
#
loop_
_entity_poly.entity_id
_entity_poly.type
_entity_poly.pdbx_seq_one_letter_code
_entity_poly.pdbx_strand_id
1 'polypeptide(L)'
;MYIEKINGPQDVKKLSIDELNALASEMRDALLHRASVHGGHFGPNFGIVEATIALHYVFDSPKDKFVFDVSHQSYPHKILTGRKEAYIAQEHYDDVTGYTSPIESEHDMFTVGHTSTSVSLACGLARGRDVTNGNGNVIALIGDGSISGGEALEGFNVAGEMDSNLIIIANDNQMSIAENHGGLYKNLKLLRDTDGKAECNLFKSMGLDYVYVKDGNNIEELIKAFKSVKDIDHPVVVHINTLKGKGYKPAETDKESWHWCMPFDIETGKTTVNFPDEEDYSSITTDYLRNKMKSDKSVVAITAGTPALYGFTPDERKAFGRQFLDVGIAEQTAVAMASAIAKNGGKPVFNVYSSFIQRTYDQLSQDLCIDSNPATILVQTASVNGMTDVTHLGIFDIPMISNIPNLVYIAPTTKEDYLAVLDWSIEQTDYPVAIRVPVAELVSTGKPCTKNFAELNKYEVAQQGGKIAVIALGSFYGMGEQAAKLIEEKTGTAPTLINPYYITGVDTELLESLKKDHDVVVTLEDGVLDGGFGEKIARFYGPSDVKVINFGLKKEFLDRYNPADVLKENRLTPEQIAEDAVALI
;
A
#
# COMPACT_ATOMS: atom_id res chain seq x y z
N MET A 1 6.29 26.71 -26.05
CA MET A 1 6.96 25.82 -25.07
C MET A 1 7.34 24.52 -25.76
N TYR A 2 8.36 23.81 -25.27
CA TYR A 2 8.76 22.51 -25.86
C TYR A 2 7.77 21.40 -25.47
N ILE A 3 7.28 21.39 -24.24
CA ILE A 3 6.31 20.39 -23.75
C ILE A 3 5.06 20.30 -24.65
N GLU A 4 4.58 21.42 -25.18
CA GLU A 4 3.43 21.46 -26.10
C GLU A 4 3.70 20.72 -27.42
N LYS A 5 4.97 20.67 -27.85
CA LYS A 5 5.40 20.03 -29.09
C LYS A 5 5.62 18.53 -28.98
N ILE A 6 5.66 17.99 -27.74
CA ILE A 6 5.85 16.57 -27.50
C ILE A 6 4.50 15.86 -27.62
N ASN A 7 4.33 15.05 -28.64
CA ASN A 7 3.16 14.18 -28.83
C ASN A 7 3.52 12.69 -28.67
N GLY A 8 4.80 12.38 -28.57
CA GLY A 8 5.31 11.04 -28.35
C GLY A 8 6.84 11.01 -28.23
N PRO A 9 7.42 9.86 -27.89
CA PRO A 9 8.86 9.74 -27.63
C PRO A 9 9.75 10.16 -28.79
N GLN A 10 9.26 10.04 -30.02
CA GLN A 10 10.03 10.41 -31.22
C GLN A 10 10.26 11.93 -31.35
N ASP A 11 9.43 12.75 -30.69
CA ASP A 11 9.63 14.19 -30.68
C ASP A 11 10.78 14.60 -29.76
N VAL A 12 10.99 13.86 -28.66
CA VAL A 12 12.12 14.07 -27.73
C VAL A 12 13.46 13.90 -28.44
N LYS A 13 13.56 12.92 -29.36
CA LYS A 13 14.80 12.61 -30.10
C LYS A 13 15.24 13.71 -31.09
N LYS A 14 14.35 14.65 -31.42
CA LYS A 14 14.63 15.76 -32.36
C LYS A 14 15.25 16.96 -31.65
N LEU A 15 15.24 17.01 -30.33
CA LEU A 15 15.66 18.13 -29.53
C LEU A 15 17.19 18.14 -29.31
N SER A 16 17.80 19.32 -29.33
CA SER A 16 19.16 19.54 -28.88
C SER A 16 19.26 19.42 -27.34
N ILE A 17 20.47 19.31 -26.80
CA ILE A 17 20.72 19.25 -25.36
C ILE A 17 20.14 20.47 -24.64
N ASP A 18 20.30 21.67 -25.19
CA ASP A 18 19.73 22.89 -24.59
C ASP A 18 18.19 22.86 -24.57
N GLU A 19 17.58 22.37 -25.66
CA GLU A 19 16.12 22.20 -25.74
C GLU A 19 15.61 21.11 -24.79
N LEU A 20 16.35 20.02 -24.60
CA LEU A 20 16.01 18.98 -23.59
C LEU A 20 16.09 19.54 -22.16
N ASN A 21 17.07 20.39 -21.85
CA ASN A 21 17.14 21.07 -20.56
C ASN A 21 15.97 22.04 -20.37
N ALA A 22 15.57 22.76 -21.38
CA ALA A 22 14.39 23.62 -21.37
C ALA A 22 13.10 22.79 -21.15
N LEU A 23 12.97 21.67 -21.87
CA LEU A 23 11.86 20.73 -21.69
C LEU A 23 11.79 20.21 -20.25
N ALA A 24 12.93 19.86 -19.64
CA ALA A 24 12.97 19.40 -18.24
C ALA A 24 12.44 20.47 -17.27
N SER A 25 12.77 21.75 -17.51
CA SER A 25 12.22 22.85 -16.72
C SER A 25 10.71 22.99 -16.90
N GLU A 26 10.23 23.01 -18.14
CA GLU A 26 8.81 23.13 -18.47
C GLU A 26 7.99 21.95 -17.89
N MET A 27 8.54 20.73 -17.92
CA MET A 27 7.90 19.56 -17.30
C MET A 27 7.78 19.71 -15.78
N ARG A 28 8.81 20.27 -15.10
CA ARG A 28 8.72 20.53 -13.66
C ARG A 28 7.70 21.59 -13.32
N ASP A 29 7.61 22.65 -14.12
CA ASP A 29 6.61 23.70 -13.94
C ASP A 29 5.19 23.12 -14.07
N ALA A 30 4.95 22.27 -15.07
CA ALA A 30 3.68 21.57 -15.25
C ALA A 30 3.36 20.64 -14.06
N LEU A 31 4.34 19.82 -13.61
CA LEU A 31 4.21 18.95 -12.46
C LEU A 31 3.92 19.72 -11.17
N LEU A 32 4.60 20.87 -10.97
CA LEU A 32 4.40 21.72 -9.80
C LEU A 32 2.98 22.29 -9.76
N HIS A 33 2.55 22.84 -10.90
CA HIS A 33 1.21 23.39 -11.01
C HIS A 33 0.13 22.33 -10.77
N ARG A 34 0.23 21.17 -11.44
CA ARG A 34 -0.68 20.06 -11.23
C ARG A 34 -0.72 19.60 -9.77
N ALA A 35 0.44 19.38 -9.16
CA ALA A 35 0.54 18.92 -7.78
C ALA A 35 -0.04 19.93 -6.77
N SER A 36 0.12 21.23 -7.03
CA SER A 36 -0.43 22.28 -6.15
C SER A 36 -1.96 22.31 -6.13
N VAL A 37 -2.61 21.87 -7.22
CA VAL A 37 -4.08 21.86 -7.37
C VAL A 37 -4.68 20.50 -7.08
N HIS A 38 -4.01 19.42 -7.50
CA HIS A 38 -4.55 18.05 -7.50
C HIS A 38 -3.90 17.16 -6.43
N GLY A 39 -2.67 17.48 -5.99
CA GLY A 39 -1.87 16.58 -5.14
C GLY A 39 -1.23 15.44 -5.92
N GLY A 40 -0.69 14.44 -5.20
CA GLY A 40 -0.08 13.24 -5.75
C GLY A 40 1.39 13.05 -5.39
N HIS A 41 2.06 12.09 -6.04
CA HIS A 41 3.49 11.82 -5.80
C HIS A 41 4.35 12.95 -6.34
N PHE A 42 5.09 13.62 -5.44
CA PHE A 42 5.82 14.84 -5.74
C PHE A 42 7.33 14.58 -5.93
N GLY A 43 8.03 14.33 -4.83
CA GLY A 43 9.48 14.21 -4.80
C GLY A 43 10.08 13.19 -5.80
N PRO A 44 9.52 11.97 -5.90
CA PRO A 44 9.98 10.98 -6.87
C PRO A 44 9.92 11.45 -8.33
N ASN A 45 8.83 12.13 -8.73
CA ASN A 45 8.66 12.62 -10.09
C ASN A 45 9.61 13.78 -10.43
N PHE A 46 9.81 14.70 -9.50
CA PHE A 46 10.71 15.84 -9.68
C PHE A 46 12.19 15.41 -9.79
N GLY A 47 12.56 14.34 -9.09
CA GLY A 47 13.92 13.80 -9.09
C GLY A 47 14.32 13.08 -10.38
N ILE A 48 13.33 12.54 -11.14
CA ILE A 48 13.59 11.62 -12.26
C ILE A 48 13.40 12.24 -13.64
N VAL A 49 13.05 13.52 -13.74
CA VAL A 49 12.71 14.18 -15.01
C VAL A 49 13.80 14.02 -16.05
N GLU A 50 15.05 14.38 -15.76
CA GLU A 50 16.17 14.28 -16.69
C GLU A 50 16.46 12.84 -17.11
N ALA A 51 16.40 11.92 -16.17
CA ALA A 51 16.63 10.50 -16.48
C ALA A 51 15.54 9.94 -17.41
N THR A 52 14.27 10.33 -17.20
CA THR A 52 13.17 9.92 -18.07
C THR A 52 13.29 10.53 -19.47
N ILE A 53 13.68 11.80 -19.58
CA ILE A 53 13.97 12.45 -20.88
C ILE A 53 15.10 11.71 -21.59
N ALA A 54 16.22 11.43 -20.89
CA ALA A 54 17.36 10.73 -21.47
C ALA A 54 17.01 9.30 -21.91
N LEU A 55 16.15 8.59 -21.16
CA LEU A 55 15.63 7.28 -21.56
C LEU A 55 14.88 7.35 -22.88
N HIS A 56 13.92 8.26 -23.02
CA HIS A 56 13.15 8.44 -24.26
C HIS A 56 13.97 9.02 -25.42
N TYR A 57 15.07 9.73 -25.12
CA TYR A 57 16.01 10.20 -26.13
C TYR A 57 16.85 9.05 -26.70
N VAL A 58 17.26 8.08 -25.89
CA VAL A 58 18.16 6.98 -26.27
C VAL A 58 17.41 5.77 -26.78
N PHE A 59 16.38 5.33 -26.07
CA PHE A 59 15.63 4.09 -26.36
C PHE A 59 14.35 4.36 -27.16
N ASP A 60 13.80 3.32 -27.77
CA ASP A 60 12.68 3.38 -28.72
C ASP A 60 11.42 2.72 -28.13
N SER A 61 10.80 3.35 -27.12
CA SER A 61 9.53 2.87 -26.56
C SER A 61 8.38 3.01 -27.59
N PRO A 62 7.46 2.03 -27.75
CA PRO A 62 7.29 0.82 -26.91
C PRO A 62 8.08 -0.40 -27.40
N LYS A 63 8.92 -0.30 -28.45
CA LYS A 63 9.78 -1.41 -28.89
C LYS A 63 10.75 -1.79 -27.79
N ASP A 64 11.49 -0.83 -27.23
CA ASP A 64 12.26 -0.96 -26.01
C ASP A 64 11.28 -0.85 -24.82
N LYS A 65 11.30 -1.83 -23.92
CA LYS A 65 10.29 -1.99 -22.87
C LYS A 65 10.79 -1.42 -21.55
N PHE A 66 10.01 -0.52 -20.96
CA PHE A 66 10.31 0.08 -19.65
C PHE A 66 9.44 -0.54 -18.58
N VAL A 67 10.05 -0.91 -17.45
CA VAL A 67 9.37 -1.38 -16.24
C VAL A 67 9.75 -0.46 -15.09
N PHE A 68 8.81 0.35 -14.64
CA PHE A 68 8.99 1.25 -13.51
C PHE A 68 8.63 0.53 -12.22
N ASP A 69 9.54 0.50 -11.25
CA ASP A 69 9.26 -0.01 -9.91
C ASP A 69 8.28 0.91 -9.18
N VAL A 70 7.28 0.38 -8.49
CA VAL A 70 6.14 1.15 -7.95
C VAL A 70 5.38 1.92 -9.03
N SER A 71 6.10 2.51 -9.95
CA SER A 71 5.68 3.40 -11.04
C SER A 71 5.07 4.76 -10.62
N HIS A 72 5.11 5.09 -9.34
CA HIS A 72 4.67 6.39 -8.81
C HIS A 72 5.52 7.57 -9.30
N GLN A 73 6.70 7.31 -9.88
CA GLN A 73 7.60 8.28 -10.52
C GLN A 73 7.44 8.32 -12.04
N SER A 74 6.31 7.85 -12.58
CA SER A 74 6.07 7.73 -14.03
C SER A 74 5.45 8.97 -14.67
N TYR A 75 5.21 10.06 -13.95
CA TYR A 75 4.57 11.26 -14.53
C TYR A 75 5.39 11.86 -15.70
N PRO A 76 6.73 12.01 -15.61
CA PRO A 76 7.52 12.42 -16.76
C PRO A 76 7.40 11.48 -17.96
N HIS A 77 7.34 10.16 -17.71
CA HIS A 77 7.11 9.16 -18.75
C HIS A 77 5.74 9.35 -19.43
N LYS A 78 4.68 9.57 -18.67
CA LYS A 78 3.33 9.82 -19.20
C LYS A 78 3.29 11.09 -20.06
N ILE A 79 3.94 12.17 -19.63
CA ILE A 79 4.07 13.40 -20.42
C ILE A 79 4.70 13.12 -21.78
N LEU A 80 5.81 12.36 -21.80
CA LEU A 80 6.59 12.08 -23.02
C LEU A 80 5.94 11.02 -23.94
N THR A 81 4.93 10.30 -23.46
CA THR A 81 4.24 9.23 -24.18
C THR A 81 2.80 9.58 -24.55
N GLY A 82 2.54 10.87 -24.83
CA GLY A 82 1.29 11.34 -25.40
C GLY A 82 0.19 11.71 -24.41
N ARG A 83 0.46 11.67 -23.09
CA ARG A 83 -0.51 12.00 -22.03
C ARG A 83 -0.23 13.36 -21.37
N LYS A 84 0.45 14.27 -22.07
CA LYS A 84 0.84 15.58 -21.52
C LYS A 84 -0.35 16.43 -21.05
N GLU A 85 -1.51 16.32 -21.72
CA GLU A 85 -2.70 17.11 -21.37
C GLU A 85 -3.12 16.89 -19.92
N ALA A 86 -2.96 15.67 -19.40
CA ALA A 86 -3.20 15.34 -17.99
C ALA A 86 -2.25 16.03 -17.00
N TYR A 87 -1.30 16.82 -17.48
CA TYR A 87 -0.34 17.56 -16.65
C TYR A 87 -0.32 19.05 -16.93
N ILE A 88 -0.81 19.50 -18.10
CA ILE A 88 -0.80 20.92 -18.48
C ILE A 88 -2.19 21.56 -18.48
N ALA A 89 -3.28 20.78 -18.51
CA ALA A 89 -4.65 21.27 -18.54
C ALA A 89 -5.46 20.67 -17.38
N GLN A 90 -6.00 21.54 -16.52
CA GLN A 90 -6.63 21.13 -15.24
C GLN A 90 -7.82 20.20 -15.45
N GLU A 91 -8.59 20.39 -16.51
CA GLU A 91 -9.75 19.56 -16.88
C GLU A 91 -9.38 18.11 -17.23
N HIS A 92 -8.09 17.82 -17.45
CA HIS A 92 -7.56 16.52 -17.82
C HIS A 92 -6.76 15.83 -16.69
N TYR A 93 -6.65 16.44 -15.50
CA TYR A 93 -5.80 15.91 -14.41
C TYR A 93 -6.20 14.50 -13.94
N ASP A 94 -7.48 14.15 -14.08
CA ASP A 94 -8.02 12.83 -13.71
C ASP A 94 -8.01 11.80 -14.85
N ASP A 95 -7.56 12.17 -16.06
CA ASP A 95 -7.56 11.27 -17.22
C ASP A 95 -6.52 10.14 -17.09
N VAL A 96 -5.55 10.29 -16.18
CA VAL A 96 -4.48 9.31 -15.95
C VAL A 96 -4.40 8.88 -14.49
N THR A 97 -3.97 7.64 -14.27
CA THR A 97 -3.67 7.14 -12.91
C THR A 97 -2.34 7.71 -12.39
N GLY A 98 -2.10 7.57 -11.10
CA GLY A 98 -0.80 7.89 -10.48
C GLY A 98 0.31 6.87 -10.76
N TYR A 99 0.01 5.79 -11.50
CA TYR A 99 0.88 4.65 -11.78
C TYR A 99 0.88 4.31 -13.27
N THR A 100 1.81 3.46 -13.73
CA THR A 100 1.74 2.94 -15.11
C THR A 100 0.52 2.05 -15.28
N SER A 101 -0.09 2.12 -16.46
CA SER A 101 -1.27 1.31 -16.79
C SER A 101 -1.31 0.97 -18.29
N PRO A 102 -1.27 -0.32 -18.66
CA PRO A 102 -1.41 -0.75 -20.05
C PRO A 102 -2.74 -0.36 -20.69
N ILE A 103 -3.76 -0.05 -19.88
CA ILE A 103 -5.05 0.44 -20.37
C ILE A 103 -4.94 1.87 -20.89
N GLU A 104 -4.04 2.68 -20.31
CA GLU A 104 -3.81 4.06 -20.74
C GLU A 104 -2.90 4.16 -21.97
N SER A 105 -1.89 3.30 -22.08
CA SER A 105 -0.85 3.45 -23.10
C SER A 105 -0.09 2.16 -23.39
N GLU A 106 0.21 1.90 -24.67
CA GLU A 106 1.10 0.82 -25.11
C GLU A 106 2.55 0.97 -24.61
N HIS A 107 2.93 2.14 -24.10
CA HIS A 107 4.24 2.39 -23.50
C HIS A 107 4.36 1.86 -22.08
N ASP A 108 3.24 1.54 -21.42
CA ASP A 108 3.19 1.01 -20.05
C ASP A 108 3.06 -0.53 -20.11
N MET A 109 4.08 -1.25 -19.66
CA MET A 109 4.10 -2.72 -19.76
C MET A 109 3.21 -3.41 -18.71
N PHE A 110 3.12 -2.84 -17.51
CA PHE A 110 2.40 -3.40 -16.37
C PHE A 110 1.69 -2.30 -15.59
N THR A 111 0.59 -2.67 -14.92
CA THR A 111 0.06 -1.89 -13.81
C THR A 111 0.87 -2.24 -12.57
N VAL A 112 1.72 -1.34 -12.11
CA VAL A 112 2.60 -1.52 -10.94
C VAL A 112 2.27 -0.44 -9.92
N GLY A 113 2.13 -0.82 -8.66
CA GLY A 113 1.94 0.11 -7.54
C GLY A 113 2.72 -0.33 -6.30
N HIS A 114 3.12 -1.61 -6.25
CA HIS A 114 3.94 -2.15 -5.18
C HIS A 114 5.43 -2.11 -5.56
N THR A 115 6.27 -1.96 -4.55
CA THR A 115 7.74 -1.86 -4.67
C THR A 115 8.40 -3.19 -5.05
N SER A 116 9.65 -3.11 -5.50
CA SER A 116 10.60 -4.24 -5.57
C SER A 116 10.35 -5.26 -6.68
N THR A 117 9.35 -5.06 -7.55
CA THR A 117 8.95 -6.06 -8.57
C THR A 117 9.57 -5.82 -9.94
N SER A 118 10.07 -4.61 -10.22
CA SER A 118 10.48 -4.20 -11.57
C SER A 118 11.59 -5.06 -12.16
N VAL A 119 12.58 -5.46 -11.37
CA VAL A 119 13.71 -6.26 -11.85
C VAL A 119 13.23 -7.67 -12.24
N SER A 120 12.41 -8.30 -11.42
CA SER A 120 11.83 -9.62 -11.71
C SER A 120 10.94 -9.60 -12.96
N LEU A 121 10.07 -8.58 -13.09
CA LEU A 121 9.24 -8.39 -14.28
C LEU A 121 10.09 -8.16 -15.53
N ALA A 122 11.17 -7.39 -15.44
CA ALA A 122 12.08 -7.13 -16.55
C ALA A 122 12.87 -8.39 -16.93
N CYS A 123 13.32 -9.21 -15.98
CA CYS A 123 13.90 -10.55 -16.25
C CYS A 123 12.92 -11.41 -17.06
N GLY A 124 11.64 -11.43 -16.66
CA GLY A 124 10.58 -12.14 -17.37
C GLY A 124 10.38 -11.62 -18.80
N LEU A 125 10.34 -10.29 -19.00
CA LEU A 125 10.24 -9.68 -20.34
C LEU A 125 11.44 -10.01 -21.23
N ALA A 126 12.67 -9.93 -20.68
CA ALA A 126 13.89 -10.27 -21.41
C ALA A 126 13.87 -11.75 -21.84
N ARG A 127 13.52 -12.66 -20.93
CA ARG A 127 13.39 -14.08 -21.25
C ARG A 127 12.30 -14.34 -22.28
N GLY A 128 11.12 -13.69 -22.15
CA GLY A 128 10.02 -13.80 -23.12
C GLY A 128 10.42 -13.31 -24.50
N ARG A 129 11.14 -12.17 -24.60
CA ARG A 129 11.71 -11.68 -25.86
C ARG A 129 12.64 -12.70 -26.49
N ASP A 130 13.57 -13.28 -25.72
CA ASP A 130 14.60 -14.17 -26.22
C ASP A 130 14.02 -15.48 -26.77
N VAL A 131 13.08 -16.10 -26.05
CA VAL A 131 12.45 -17.36 -26.49
C VAL A 131 11.51 -17.18 -27.69
N THR A 132 11.01 -15.95 -27.91
CA THR A 132 10.18 -15.62 -29.08
C THR A 132 10.99 -15.05 -30.25
N ASN A 133 12.32 -15.00 -30.13
CA ASN A 133 13.22 -14.35 -31.10
C ASN A 133 12.83 -12.89 -31.38
N GLY A 134 12.33 -12.20 -30.36
CA GLY A 134 12.00 -10.79 -30.38
C GLY A 134 13.25 -9.90 -30.36
N ASN A 135 13.05 -8.61 -30.41
CA ASN A 135 14.12 -7.61 -30.34
C ASN A 135 13.75 -6.42 -29.45
N GLY A 136 14.71 -5.53 -29.21
CA GLY A 136 14.56 -4.36 -28.36
C GLY A 136 15.18 -4.56 -26.98
N ASN A 137 15.48 -3.45 -26.32
CA ASN A 137 16.03 -3.46 -24.97
C ASN A 137 14.92 -3.67 -23.93
N VAL A 138 15.28 -4.28 -22.80
CA VAL A 138 14.41 -4.33 -21.62
C VAL A 138 15.08 -3.53 -20.50
N ILE A 139 14.38 -2.55 -19.97
CA ILE A 139 14.89 -1.59 -19.00
C ILE A 139 14.01 -1.64 -17.74
N ALA A 140 14.58 -2.01 -16.59
CA ALA A 140 13.98 -1.83 -15.28
C ALA A 140 14.46 -0.51 -14.67
N LEU A 141 13.57 0.26 -14.06
CA LEU A 141 13.91 1.44 -13.27
C LEU A 141 13.45 1.20 -11.84
N ILE A 142 14.42 1.14 -10.91
CA ILE A 142 14.17 0.84 -9.48
C ILE A 142 14.77 1.91 -8.60
N GLY A 143 14.01 2.39 -7.60
CA GLY A 143 14.51 3.30 -6.57
C GLY A 143 15.32 2.58 -5.51
N ASP A 144 16.26 3.30 -4.89
CA ASP A 144 17.12 2.79 -3.82
C ASP A 144 16.33 2.19 -2.65
N GLY A 145 15.21 2.80 -2.24
CA GLY A 145 14.31 2.24 -1.22
C GLY A 145 13.81 0.84 -1.58
N SER A 146 13.38 0.65 -2.81
CA SER A 146 12.83 -0.62 -3.31
C SER A 146 13.87 -1.74 -3.43
N ILE A 147 15.16 -1.41 -3.56
CA ILE A 147 16.24 -2.42 -3.62
C ILE A 147 16.33 -3.23 -2.31
N SER A 148 15.84 -2.72 -1.20
CA SER A 148 15.83 -3.45 0.08
C SER A 148 14.78 -4.58 0.14
N GLY A 149 13.82 -4.62 -0.77
CA GLY A 149 12.80 -5.66 -0.82
C GLY A 149 13.36 -7.02 -1.27
N GLY A 150 12.86 -8.10 -0.67
CA GLY A 150 13.34 -9.46 -0.96
C GLY A 150 13.23 -9.80 -2.45
N GLU A 151 12.09 -9.53 -3.08
CA GLU A 151 11.87 -9.80 -4.51
C GLU A 151 12.86 -9.04 -5.42
N ALA A 152 13.23 -7.80 -5.06
CA ALA A 152 14.23 -7.07 -5.83
C ALA A 152 15.60 -7.77 -5.76
N LEU A 153 16.02 -8.22 -4.57
CA LEU A 153 17.29 -8.94 -4.39
C LEU A 153 17.27 -10.29 -5.12
N GLU A 154 16.16 -11.01 -5.09
CA GLU A 154 15.94 -12.22 -5.89
C GLU A 154 16.02 -11.92 -7.39
N GLY A 155 15.39 -10.83 -7.85
CA GLY A 155 15.46 -10.37 -9.23
C GLY A 155 16.89 -10.02 -9.67
N PHE A 156 17.67 -9.33 -8.86
CA PHE A 156 19.09 -9.06 -9.12
C PHE A 156 19.91 -10.37 -9.20
N ASN A 157 19.64 -11.31 -8.31
CA ASN A 157 20.31 -12.62 -8.31
C ASN A 157 20.02 -13.40 -9.61
N VAL A 158 18.76 -13.41 -10.06
CA VAL A 158 18.39 -14.04 -11.33
C VAL A 158 19.02 -13.30 -12.51
N ALA A 159 18.97 -11.97 -12.51
CA ALA A 159 19.58 -11.15 -13.56
C ALA A 159 21.07 -11.46 -13.74
N GLY A 160 21.81 -11.65 -12.65
CA GLY A 160 23.25 -11.93 -12.68
C GLY A 160 23.65 -13.25 -13.35
N GLU A 161 22.71 -14.17 -13.59
CA GLU A 161 22.93 -15.44 -14.30
C GLU A 161 22.38 -15.42 -15.75
N MET A 162 21.78 -14.30 -16.17
CA MET A 162 21.16 -14.20 -17.50
C MET A 162 22.18 -13.81 -18.57
N ASP A 163 22.17 -14.51 -19.71
CA ASP A 163 22.85 -14.11 -20.96
C ASP A 163 21.82 -13.39 -21.85
N SER A 164 21.46 -12.13 -21.48
CA SER A 164 20.35 -11.45 -22.13
C SER A 164 20.49 -9.95 -21.97
N ASN A 165 20.02 -9.18 -22.96
CA ASN A 165 19.93 -7.73 -22.83
C ASN A 165 18.93 -7.36 -21.71
N LEU A 166 19.46 -6.84 -20.63
CA LEU A 166 18.71 -6.31 -19.50
C LEU A 166 19.46 -5.12 -18.87
N ILE A 167 18.82 -3.98 -18.85
CA ILE A 167 19.40 -2.74 -18.30
C ILE A 167 18.62 -2.39 -17.03
N ILE A 168 19.29 -2.34 -15.88
CA ILE A 168 18.67 -2.00 -14.61
C ILE A 168 19.16 -0.62 -14.19
N ILE A 169 18.26 0.36 -14.12
CA ILE A 169 18.58 1.71 -13.68
C ILE A 169 18.26 1.79 -12.18
N ALA A 170 19.32 1.80 -11.37
CA ALA A 170 19.23 2.01 -9.93
C ALA A 170 19.23 3.52 -9.64
N ASN A 171 18.06 4.07 -9.35
CA ASN A 171 17.89 5.49 -9.03
C ASN A 171 18.11 5.71 -7.53
N ASP A 172 19.30 6.16 -7.18
CA ASP A 172 19.71 6.43 -5.80
C ASP A 172 19.56 7.92 -5.46
N ASN A 173 18.55 8.25 -4.69
CA ASN A 173 18.32 9.60 -4.15
C ASN A 173 18.44 9.65 -2.61
N GLN A 174 18.89 8.57 -2.00
CA GLN A 174 19.15 8.39 -0.57
C GLN A 174 17.90 8.40 0.31
N MET A 175 16.73 8.20 -0.28
CA MET A 175 15.45 8.22 0.42
C MET A 175 14.48 7.17 -0.15
N SER A 176 13.80 6.50 0.76
CA SER A 176 12.53 5.81 0.48
C SER A 176 11.36 6.82 0.57
N ILE A 177 10.26 6.47 1.22
CA ILE A 177 9.31 7.49 1.72
C ILE A 177 10.07 8.35 2.74
N ALA A 178 10.57 7.73 3.81
CA ALA A 178 11.43 8.30 4.82
C ALA A 178 12.91 7.96 4.57
N GLU A 179 13.75 8.06 5.59
CA GLU A 179 15.17 7.66 5.52
C GLU A 179 15.33 6.16 5.25
N ASN A 180 16.35 5.80 4.51
CA ASN A 180 16.68 4.41 4.21
C ASN A 180 17.34 3.70 5.40
N HIS A 181 16.88 2.48 5.70
CA HIS A 181 17.41 1.62 6.76
C HIS A 181 17.98 0.31 6.20
N GLY A 182 19.11 -0.14 6.77
CA GLY A 182 19.74 -1.42 6.43
C GLY A 182 21.18 -1.33 5.94
N GLY A 183 21.85 -2.49 5.89
CA GLY A 183 23.27 -2.60 5.51
C GLY A 183 23.55 -2.28 4.06
N LEU A 184 22.59 -2.52 3.17
CA LEU A 184 22.65 -2.21 1.74
C LEU A 184 23.06 -0.75 1.47
N TYR A 185 22.50 0.19 2.21
CA TYR A 185 22.72 1.63 2.01
C TYR A 185 24.12 2.09 2.38
N LYS A 186 24.85 1.31 3.19
CA LYS A 186 26.29 1.54 3.42
C LYS A 186 27.08 1.26 2.14
N ASN A 187 26.69 0.25 1.37
CA ASN A 187 27.32 -0.04 0.09
C ASN A 187 26.99 1.00 -0.96
N LEU A 188 25.70 1.39 -1.11
CA LEU A 188 25.31 2.48 -2.02
C LEU A 188 26.04 3.79 -1.68
N LYS A 189 26.17 4.13 -0.40
CA LYS A 189 26.97 5.28 0.03
C LYS A 189 28.42 5.15 -0.37
N LEU A 190 29.06 4.00 -0.15
CA LEU A 190 30.43 3.74 -0.57
C LEU A 190 30.60 3.91 -2.09
N LEU A 191 29.65 3.43 -2.88
CA LEU A 191 29.68 3.59 -4.34
C LEU A 191 29.56 5.07 -4.75
N ARG A 192 28.71 5.86 -4.09
CA ARG A 192 28.63 7.31 -4.31
C ARG A 192 29.93 8.03 -3.93
N ASP A 193 30.46 7.73 -2.73
CA ASP A 193 31.67 8.38 -2.19
C ASP A 193 32.92 8.09 -3.04
N THR A 194 32.93 6.98 -3.80
CA THR A 194 34.06 6.55 -4.64
C THR A 194 33.81 6.71 -6.13
N ASP A 195 32.79 7.46 -6.52
CA ASP A 195 32.37 7.60 -7.93
C ASP A 195 32.24 6.23 -8.64
N GLY A 196 31.63 5.25 -7.95
CA GLY A 196 31.38 3.90 -8.46
C GLY A 196 32.61 2.98 -8.51
N LYS A 197 33.76 3.40 -8.01
CA LYS A 197 35.07 2.70 -8.16
C LYS A 197 35.40 1.72 -7.02
N ALA A 198 34.58 1.66 -5.97
CA ALA A 198 34.83 0.74 -4.87
C ALA A 198 34.86 -0.72 -5.35
N GLU A 199 35.82 -1.50 -4.84
CA GLU A 199 35.91 -2.94 -5.10
C GLU A 199 34.69 -3.68 -4.50
N CYS A 200 34.26 -3.28 -3.29
CA CYS A 200 33.05 -3.79 -2.66
C CYS A 200 31.83 -3.15 -3.35
N ASN A 201 31.27 -3.87 -4.28
CA ASN A 201 30.10 -3.44 -5.08
C ASN A 201 29.08 -4.56 -5.12
N LEU A 202 27.92 -4.32 -4.50
CA LEU A 202 26.81 -5.28 -4.40
C LEU A 202 26.41 -5.83 -5.78
N PHE A 203 26.27 -4.96 -6.76
CA PHE A 203 25.80 -5.35 -8.09
C PHE A 203 26.82 -6.23 -8.81
N LYS A 204 28.10 -5.85 -8.76
CA LYS A 204 29.19 -6.66 -9.33
C LYS A 204 29.32 -8.00 -8.63
N SER A 205 29.09 -8.08 -7.32
CA SER A 205 29.17 -9.34 -6.57
C SER A 205 28.05 -10.32 -6.95
N MET A 206 26.98 -9.83 -7.56
CA MET A 206 25.88 -10.63 -8.12
C MET A 206 26.10 -11.01 -9.61
N GLY A 207 27.25 -10.67 -10.21
CA GLY A 207 27.54 -11.00 -11.61
C GLY A 207 27.08 -9.95 -12.63
N LEU A 208 26.67 -8.76 -12.18
CA LEU A 208 26.16 -7.71 -13.05
C LEU A 208 27.26 -6.74 -13.46
N ASP A 209 27.27 -6.31 -14.71
CA ASP A 209 28.05 -5.16 -15.12
C ASP A 209 27.52 -3.88 -14.46
N TYR A 210 28.39 -2.88 -14.32
CA TYR A 210 28.06 -1.69 -13.52
C TYR A 210 28.60 -0.42 -14.12
N VAL A 211 27.72 0.56 -14.30
CA VAL A 211 28.01 1.93 -14.71
C VAL A 211 27.49 2.89 -13.65
N TYR A 212 28.30 3.90 -13.28
CA TYR A 212 27.91 4.93 -12.31
C TYR A 212 27.78 6.29 -12.97
N VAL A 213 26.67 6.99 -12.71
CA VAL A 213 26.42 8.37 -13.14
C VAL A 213 26.32 9.25 -11.89
N LYS A 214 27.35 10.09 -11.69
CA LYS A 214 27.48 10.92 -10.49
C LYS A 214 26.41 12.01 -10.42
N ASP A 215 26.12 12.66 -11.54
CA ASP A 215 25.05 13.64 -11.66
C ASP A 215 23.90 13.05 -12.49
N GLY A 216 23.05 12.31 -11.81
CA GLY A 216 21.84 11.70 -12.37
C GLY A 216 20.74 12.69 -12.74
N ASN A 217 20.99 13.99 -12.59
CA ASN A 217 20.14 15.07 -13.09
C ASN A 217 20.83 15.88 -14.21
N ASN A 218 21.89 15.37 -14.80
CA ASN A 218 22.56 15.93 -15.99
C ASN A 218 22.17 15.11 -17.23
N ILE A 219 21.38 15.71 -18.13
CA ILE A 219 20.85 15.03 -19.32
C ILE A 219 21.97 14.49 -20.22
N GLU A 220 23.04 15.24 -20.41
CA GLU A 220 24.16 14.85 -21.30
C GLU A 220 24.92 13.64 -20.75
N GLU A 221 25.21 13.62 -19.43
CA GLU A 221 25.84 12.49 -18.76
C GLU A 221 24.94 11.23 -18.80
N LEU A 222 23.64 11.39 -18.59
CA LEU A 222 22.68 10.31 -18.67
C LEU A 222 22.57 9.74 -20.08
N ILE A 223 22.47 10.59 -21.12
CA ILE A 223 22.44 10.14 -22.51
C ILE A 223 23.72 9.38 -22.87
N LYS A 224 24.87 9.85 -22.41
CA LYS A 224 26.16 9.16 -22.63
C LYS A 224 26.17 7.78 -21.98
N ALA A 225 25.74 7.69 -20.72
CA ALA A 225 25.66 6.42 -19.98
C ALA A 225 24.67 5.45 -20.65
N PHE A 226 23.48 5.89 -20.98
CA PHE A 226 22.46 5.03 -21.60
C PHE A 226 22.87 4.57 -23.00
N LYS A 227 23.52 5.43 -23.80
CA LYS A 227 24.08 5.01 -25.09
C LYS A 227 25.17 3.95 -24.95
N SER A 228 25.95 3.97 -23.86
CA SER A 228 27.02 2.99 -23.63
C SER A 228 26.52 1.58 -23.31
N VAL A 229 25.26 1.47 -22.86
CA VAL A 229 24.62 0.19 -22.49
C VAL A 229 23.47 -0.22 -23.43
N LYS A 230 23.12 0.64 -24.40
CA LYS A 230 22.11 0.31 -25.40
C LYS A 230 22.56 -0.88 -26.22
N ASP A 231 21.66 -1.82 -26.45
CA ASP A 231 21.88 -3.06 -27.24
C ASP A 231 22.98 -3.97 -26.67
N ILE A 232 23.30 -3.84 -25.36
CA ILE A 232 24.20 -4.76 -24.66
C ILE A 232 23.60 -6.18 -24.63
N ASP A 233 24.42 -7.21 -24.65
CA ASP A 233 23.98 -8.62 -24.72
C ASP A 233 23.95 -9.35 -23.37
N HIS A 234 24.22 -8.64 -22.29
CA HIS A 234 24.25 -9.14 -20.92
C HIS A 234 23.65 -8.11 -19.94
N PRO A 235 23.32 -8.51 -18.69
CA PRO A 235 22.72 -7.61 -17.69
C PRO A 235 23.70 -6.55 -17.18
N VAL A 236 23.23 -5.31 -17.06
CA VAL A 236 24.01 -4.18 -16.55
C VAL A 236 23.19 -3.33 -15.60
N VAL A 237 23.82 -2.86 -14.53
CA VAL A 237 23.25 -1.85 -13.63
C VAL A 237 23.83 -0.47 -13.97
N VAL A 238 22.96 0.47 -14.28
CA VAL A 238 23.28 1.90 -14.39
C VAL A 238 22.82 2.58 -13.11
N HIS A 239 23.75 2.84 -12.20
CA HIS A 239 23.49 3.50 -10.92
C HIS A 239 23.55 5.00 -11.10
N ILE A 240 22.41 5.68 -11.01
CA ILE A 240 22.30 7.14 -11.16
C ILE A 240 22.03 7.77 -9.78
N ASN A 241 22.79 8.83 -9.45
CA ASN A 241 22.58 9.58 -8.21
C ASN A 241 21.75 10.84 -8.50
N THR A 242 20.50 10.88 -8.00
CA THR A 242 19.55 11.96 -8.29
C THR A 242 19.16 12.74 -7.04
N LEU A 243 18.56 13.93 -7.23
CA LEU A 243 18.02 14.74 -6.15
C LEU A 243 16.49 14.63 -6.10
N LYS A 244 15.97 13.94 -5.08
CA LYS A 244 14.53 13.86 -4.82
C LYS A 244 13.94 15.25 -4.59
N GLY A 245 12.87 15.60 -5.28
CA GLY A 245 12.22 16.92 -5.15
C GLY A 245 12.92 18.07 -5.89
N LYS A 246 13.90 17.76 -6.78
CA LYS A 246 14.68 18.76 -7.53
C LYS A 246 13.81 19.84 -8.17
N GLY A 247 14.19 21.10 -7.94
CA GLY A 247 13.53 22.28 -8.54
C GLY A 247 12.45 22.90 -7.66
N TYR A 248 12.10 22.28 -6.52
CA TYR A 248 11.24 22.89 -5.53
C TYR A 248 11.87 22.84 -4.14
N LYS A 249 12.31 23.99 -3.65
CA LYS A 249 13.15 24.08 -2.43
C LYS A 249 12.56 23.39 -1.18
N PRO A 250 11.25 23.51 -0.88
CA PRO A 250 10.66 22.78 0.24
C PRO A 250 10.85 21.26 0.12
N ALA A 251 10.64 20.69 -1.08
CA ALA A 251 10.77 19.24 -1.30
C ALA A 251 12.23 18.74 -1.29
N GLU A 252 13.19 19.58 -1.69
CA GLU A 252 14.62 19.25 -1.57
C GLU A 252 15.09 19.22 -0.11
N THR A 253 14.44 20.01 0.76
CA THR A 253 14.81 20.18 2.17
C THR A 253 14.11 19.14 3.06
N ASP A 254 12.82 18.90 2.84
CA ASP A 254 12.02 17.92 3.56
C ASP A 254 11.51 16.84 2.60
N LYS A 255 12.39 15.90 2.29
CA LYS A 255 12.14 14.85 1.30
C LYS A 255 11.08 13.82 1.74
N GLU A 256 10.87 13.65 3.05
CA GLU A 256 9.86 12.74 3.61
C GLU A 256 8.46 13.30 3.39
N SER A 257 8.18 14.50 3.88
CA SER A 257 6.87 15.14 3.75
C SER A 257 6.46 15.38 2.29
N TRP A 258 7.45 15.59 1.40
CA TRP A 258 7.22 15.80 -0.02
C TRP A 258 7.34 14.52 -0.88
N HIS A 259 7.28 13.35 -0.29
CA HIS A 259 7.15 12.12 -1.08
C HIS A 259 5.82 12.10 -1.84
N TRP A 260 4.75 12.40 -1.13
CA TRP A 260 3.39 12.60 -1.64
C TRP A 260 2.81 13.87 -1.02
N CYS A 261 1.99 14.62 -1.74
CA CYS A 261 1.41 15.85 -1.23
C CYS A 261 -0.09 15.95 -1.52
N MET A 262 -0.82 16.60 -0.61
CA MET A 262 -2.14 17.16 -0.86
C MET A 262 -2.01 18.44 -1.71
N PRO A 263 -3.10 18.97 -2.28
CA PRO A 263 -3.13 20.33 -2.83
C PRO A 263 -2.52 21.34 -1.86
N PHE A 264 -1.70 22.27 -2.39
CA PHE A 264 -0.92 23.20 -1.58
C PHE A 264 -0.70 24.54 -2.27
N ASP A 265 -0.39 25.57 -1.50
CA ASP A 265 0.05 26.86 -1.99
C ASP A 265 1.54 26.82 -2.37
N ILE A 266 1.87 27.16 -3.62
CA ILE A 266 3.23 27.00 -4.17
C ILE A 266 4.25 27.89 -3.44
N GLU A 267 3.87 29.09 -3.00
CA GLU A 267 4.79 30.04 -2.37
C GLU A 267 5.14 29.62 -0.94
N THR A 268 4.16 29.12 -0.20
CA THR A 268 4.32 28.77 1.22
C THR A 268 4.58 27.29 1.47
N GLY A 269 4.26 26.40 0.52
CA GLY A 269 4.31 24.94 0.67
C GLY A 269 3.25 24.37 1.61
N LYS A 270 2.30 25.19 2.08
CA LYS A 270 1.25 24.73 3.01
C LYS A 270 0.09 24.12 2.26
N THR A 271 -0.46 23.02 2.80
CA THR A 271 -1.68 22.43 2.25
C THR A 271 -2.84 23.44 2.27
N THR A 272 -3.61 23.42 1.20
CA THR A 272 -4.86 24.20 1.07
C THR A 272 -6.09 23.39 1.52
N VAL A 273 -5.90 22.11 1.82
CA VAL A 273 -6.96 21.23 2.34
C VAL A 273 -7.08 21.41 3.84
N ASN A 274 -8.27 21.73 4.29
CA ASN A 274 -8.59 21.80 5.71
C ASN A 274 -9.00 20.42 6.19
N PHE A 275 -8.25 19.86 7.12
CA PHE A 275 -8.63 18.64 7.84
C PHE A 275 -9.40 19.06 9.12
N PRO A 276 -10.48 18.35 9.45
CA PRO A 276 -11.10 18.53 10.77
C PRO A 276 -10.06 18.24 11.87
N ASP A 277 -10.05 19.04 12.92
CA ASP A 277 -9.25 18.78 14.13
C ASP A 277 -9.96 17.76 15.01
N GLU A 278 -10.21 16.56 14.45
CA GLU A 278 -10.92 15.46 15.09
C GLU A 278 -9.97 14.28 15.26
N GLU A 279 -10.18 13.54 16.32
CA GLU A 279 -9.45 12.30 16.54
C GLU A 279 -9.79 11.26 15.45
N ASP A 280 -8.79 10.56 14.98
CA ASP A 280 -8.91 9.43 14.07
C ASP A 280 -8.15 8.20 14.59
N TYR A 281 -8.28 7.06 13.93
CA TYR A 281 -7.58 5.84 14.31
C TYR A 281 -6.06 6.01 14.34
N SER A 282 -5.48 6.84 13.47
CA SER A 282 -4.04 7.10 13.43
C SER A 282 -3.57 7.88 14.66
N SER A 283 -4.25 8.98 14.99
CA SER A 283 -3.88 9.85 16.12
C SER A 283 -4.00 9.12 17.46
N ILE A 284 -5.10 8.38 17.69
CA ILE A 284 -5.27 7.63 18.96
C ILE A 284 -4.29 6.46 19.07
N THR A 285 -3.92 5.82 17.95
CA THR A 285 -2.88 4.77 17.92
C THR A 285 -1.51 5.36 18.27
N THR A 286 -1.18 6.49 17.67
CA THR A 286 0.06 7.22 17.92
C THR A 286 0.19 7.58 19.41
N ASP A 287 -0.85 8.17 19.98
CA ASP A 287 -0.83 8.61 21.39
C ASP A 287 -0.78 7.43 22.36
N TYR A 288 -1.55 6.37 22.07
CA TYR A 288 -1.51 5.15 22.86
C TYR A 288 -0.11 4.51 22.85
N LEU A 289 0.46 4.26 21.68
CA LEU A 289 1.78 3.62 21.56
C LEU A 289 2.90 4.49 22.10
N ARG A 290 2.86 5.80 21.89
CA ARG A 290 3.80 6.76 22.47
C ARG A 290 3.87 6.62 24.00
N ASN A 291 2.73 6.52 24.67
CA ASN A 291 2.63 6.38 26.11
C ASN A 291 3.03 4.97 26.57
N LYS A 292 2.59 3.93 25.85
CA LYS A 292 2.92 2.53 26.14
C LYS A 292 4.43 2.29 26.06
N MET A 293 5.09 2.73 25.00
CA MET A 293 6.55 2.60 24.80
C MET A 293 7.38 3.37 25.84
N LYS A 294 6.86 4.47 26.38
CA LYS A 294 7.50 5.19 27.48
C LYS A 294 7.47 4.40 28.77
N SER A 295 6.35 3.76 29.08
CA SER A 295 6.11 3.01 30.32
C SER A 295 6.62 1.57 30.28
N ASP A 296 6.58 0.92 29.11
CA ASP A 296 7.02 -0.48 28.92
C ASP A 296 8.12 -0.58 27.87
N LYS A 297 9.34 -0.93 28.32
CA LYS A 297 10.53 -1.04 27.46
C LYS A 297 10.58 -2.31 26.62
N SER A 298 9.67 -3.25 26.86
CA SER A 298 9.53 -4.47 26.04
C SER A 298 8.71 -4.27 24.77
N VAL A 299 7.97 -3.16 24.66
CA VAL A 299 7.17 -2.83 23.47
C VAL A 299 8.07 -2.35 22.35
N VAL A 300 7.93 -2.95 21.16
CA VAL A 300 8.71 -2.63 19.96
C VAL A 300 7.76 -2.34 18.80
N ALA A 301 7.77 -1.10 18.34
CA ALA A 301 7.05 -0.68 17.13
C ALA A 301 7.89 -1.05 15.89
N ILE A 302 7.30 -1.82 14.97
CA ILE A 302 7.95 -2.29 13.74
C ILE A 302 7.24 -1.70 12.53
N THR A 303 8.01 -1.17 11.58
CA THR A 303 7.50 -0.72 10.28
C THR A 303 8.36 -1.26 9.14
N ALA A 304 7.78 -1.33 7.95
CA ALA A 304 8.48 -1.74 6.73
C ALA A 304 8.52 -0.58 5.72
N GLY A 305 9.31 0.45 6.02
CA GLY A 305 9.49 1.63 5.18
C GLY A 305 8.31 2.61 5.17
N THR A 306 7.34 2.44 6.07
CA THR A 306 6.15 3.30 6.20
C THR A 306 5.99 3.87 7.61
N PRO A 307 7.00 4.59 8.16
CA PRO A 307 6.96 5.07 9.54
C PRO A 307 5.84 6.09 9.80
N ALA A 308 5.31 6.72 8.76
CA ALA A 308 4.17 7.65 8.85
C ALA A 308 2.93 7.00 9.48
N LEU A 309 2.74 5.67 9.34
CA LEU A 309 1.63 4.94 9.97
C LEU A 309 1.65 4.98 11.51
N TYR A 310 2.79 5.29 12.12
CA TYR A 310 2.90 5.48 13.56
C TYR A 310 2.72 6.94 13.99
N GLY A 311 2.74 7.90 13.06
CA GLY A 311 2.68 9.33 13.37
C GLY A 311 3.84 9.86 14.22
N PHE A 312 4.90 9.06 14.42
CA PHE A 312 6.07 9.49 15.18
C PHE A 312 6.97 10.39 14.34
N THR A 313 7.33 11.54 14.89
CA THR A 313 8.31 12.43 14.26
C THR A 313 9.69 11.75 14.14
N PRO A 314 10.57 12.20 13.23
CA PRO A 314 11.95 11.67 13.14
C PRO A 314 12.71 11.72 14.48
N ASP A 315 12.52 12.78 15.28
CA ASP A 315 13.14 12.90 16.60
C ASP A 315 12.59 11.89 17.61
N GLU A 316 11.27 11.62 17.59
CA GLU A 316 10.66 10.59 18.42
C GLU A 316 11.14 9.19 18.02
N ARG A 317 11.19 8.87 16.71
CA ARG A 317 11.74 7.60 16.21
C ARG A 317 13.15 7.37 16.72
N LYS A 318 14.00 8.40 16.65
CA LYS A 318 15.36 8.35 17.17
C LYS A 318 15.41 8.21 18.70
N ALA A 319 14.54 8.90 19.44
CA ALA A 319 14.48 8.86 20.90
C ALA A 319 14.01 7.50 21.44
N PHE A 320 13.11 6.80 20.73
CA PHE A 320 12.69 5.44 21.09
C PHE A 320 13.83 4.42 20.92
N GLY A 321 14.79 4.68 20.05
CA GLY A 321 15.98 3.84 19.87
C GLY A 321 15.59 2.40 19.51
N ARG A 322 15.95 1.42 20.36
CA ARG A 322 15.67 -0.01 20.08
C ARG A 322 14.19 -0.39 20.11
N GLN A 323 13.32 0.46 20.62
CA GLN A 323 11.88 0.24 20.64
C GLN A 323 11.21 0.62 19.31
N PHE A 324 11.90 1.34 18.42
CA PHE A 324 11.42 1.62 17.07
C PHE A 324 12.32 0.93 16.04
N LEU A 325 11.75 0.10 15.20
CA LEU A 325 12.45 -0.70 14.22
C LEU A 325 11.85 -0.49 12.84
N ASP A 326 12.58 0.18 11.95
CA ASP A 326 12.28 0.19 10.52
C ASP A 326 13.19 -0.82 9.81
N VAL A 327 12.58 -1.81 9.17
CA VAL A 327 13.30 -2.87 8.45
C VAL A 327 13.58 -2.54 6.99
N GLY A 328 13.23 -1.33 6.54
CA GLY A 328 13.17 -0.98 5.12
C GLY A 328 11.91 -1.57 4.47
N ILE A 329 11.84 -1.56 3.14
CA ILE A 329 10.69 -2.15 2.43
C ILE A 329 10.85 -3.69 2.43
N ALA A 330 10.52 -4.31 3.56
CA ALA A 330 10.75 -5.74 3.82
C ALA A 330 9.68 -6.31 4.78
N GLU A 331 8.42 -6.32 4.36
CA GLU A 331 7.27 -6.73 5.16
C GLU A 331 7.41 -8.17 5.67
N GLN A 332 7.95 -9.08 4.86
CA GLN A 332 8.22 -10.47 5.25
C GLN A 332 9.19 -10.50 6.45
N THR A 333 10.28 -9.73 6.38
CA THR A 333 11.25 -9.61 7.47
C THR A 333 10.62 -9.02 8.73
N ALA A 334 9.70 -8.04 8.58
CA ALA A 334 9.00 -7.44 9.71
C ALA A 334 8.20 -8.49 10.49
N VAL A 335 7.46 -9.37 9.81
CA VAL A 335 6.67 -10.44 10.47
C VAL A 335 7.59 -11.48 11.13
N ALA A 336 8.62 -11.95 10.44
CA ALA A 336 9.59 -12.90 11.00
C ALA A 336 10.29 -12.32 12.24
N MET A 337 10.69 -11.05 12.21
CA MET A 337 11.27 -10.36 13.36
C MET A 337 10.27 -10.15 14.50
N ALA A 338 9.01 -9.81 14.19
CA ALA A 338 7.95 -9.71 15.20
C ALA A 338 7.79 -11.05 15.94
N SER A 339 7.73 -12.16 15.21
CA SER A 339 7.68 -13.51 15.79
C SER A 339 8.87 -13.76 16.74
N ALA A 340 10.09 -13.49 16.28
CA ALA A 340 11.29 -13.73 17.07
C ALA A 340 11.38 -12.81 18.30
N ILE A 341 10.96 -11.56 18.20
CA ILE A 341 10.89 -10.61 19.33
C ILE A 341 9.90 -11.13 20.37
N ALA A 342 8.70 -11.55 19.94
CA ALA A 342 7.69 -12.14 20.82
C ALA A 342 8.22 -13.41 21.52
N LYS A 343 8.85 -14.30 20.77
CA LYS A 343 9.46 -15.54 21.29
C LYS A 343 10.50 -15.27 22.41
N ASN A 344 11.16 -14.11 22.36
CA ASN A 344 12.16 -13.70 23.35
C ASN A 344 11.58 -12.77 24.45
N GLY A 345 10.26 -12.70 24.59
CA GLY A 345 9.55 -11.95 25.64
C GLY A 345 9.37 -10.47 25.37
N GLY A 346 9.65 -10.00 24.14
CA GLY A 346 9.29 -8.65 23.70
C GLY A 346 7.83 -8.59 23.26
N LYS A 347 7.29 -7.39 23.16
CA LYS A 347 5.91 -7.10 22.74
C LYS A 347 5.93 -6.34 21.41
N PRO A 348 6.05 -7.04 20.27
CA PRO A 348 6.12 -6.39 18.96
C PRO A 348 4.74 -5.90 18.51
N VAL A 349 4.73 -4.71 17.92
CA VAL A 349 3.57 -4.15 17.21
C VAL A 349 4.03 -3.83 15.79
N PHE A 350 3.54 -4.58 14.81
CA PHE A 350 3.81 -4.33 13.40
C PHE A 350 2.64 -3.58 12.77
N ASN A 351 2.90 -2.37 12.28
CA ASN A 351 1.91 -1.51 11.64
C ASN A 351 2.14 -1.49 10.12
N VAL A 352 1.13 -1.91 9.35
CA VAL A 352 1.26 -2.14 7.90
C VAL A 352 -0.05 -1.86 7.17
N TYR A 353 0.03 -1.33 5.94
CA TYR A 353 -1.15 -1.19 5.09
C TYR A 353 -1.80 -2.53 4.75
N SER A 354 -3.12 -2.57 4.70
CA SER A 354 -3.91 -3.76 4.35
C SER A 354 -3.55 -4.34 2.97
N SER A 355 -3.13 -3.50 2.02
CA SER A 355 -2.64 -3.95 0.72
C SER A 355 -1.19 -4.47 0.77
N PHE A 356 -0.34 -4.02 1.71
CA PHE A 356 1.06 -4.44 1.80
C PHE A 356 1.25 -5.73 2.61
N ILE A 357 0.34 -6.01 3.56
CA ILE A 357 0.37 -7.27 4.31
C ILE A 357 0.23 -8.51 3.39
N GLN A 358 -0.27 -8.34 2.16
CA GLN A 358 -0.36 -9.40 1.14
C GLN A 358 0.98 -10.13 0.92
N ARG A 359 2.11 -9.43 1.04
CA ARG A 359 3.45 -10.01 0.87
C ARG A 359 3.85 -10.96 1.98
N THR A 360 3.11 -10.99 3.08
CA THR A 360 3.53 -11.65 4.32
C THR A 360 2.75 -12.92 4.65
N TYR A 361 1.90 -13.39 3.73
CA TYR A 361 1.04 -14.55 4.01
C TYR A 361 1.84 -15.77 4.51
N ASP A 362 2.96 -16.06 3.85
CA ASP A 362 3.84 -17.18 4.24
C ASP A 362 4.42 -16.96 5.65
N GLN A 363 4.98 -15.78 5.93
CA GLN A 363 5.58 -15.47 7.23
C GLN A 363 4.55 -15.39 8.36
N LEU A 364 3.35 -14.87 8.06
CA LEU A 364 2.22 -14.93 9.01
C LEU A 364 1.87 -16.38 9.34
N SER A 365 1.75 -17.22 8.32
CA SER A 365 1.41 -18.63 8.50
C SER A 365 2.54 -19.41 9.16
N GLN A 366 3.75 -19.39 8.57
CA GLN A 366 4.86 -20.27 8.94
C GLN A 366 5.67 -19.72 10.13
N ASP A 367 6.10 -18.48 10.07
CA ASP A 367 7.03 -17.96 11.08
C ASP A 367 6.32 -17.50 12.36
N LEU A 368 5.05 -17.07 12.25
CA LEU A 368 4.31 -16.50 13.37
C LEU A 368 3.26 -17.43 13.96
N CYS A 369 2.32 -17.94 13.12
CA CYS A 369 1.12 -18.60 13.61
C CYS A 369 1.29 -20.08 13.94
N ILE A 370 2.20 -20.82 13.27
CA ILE A 370 2.50 -22.22 13.63
C ILE A 370 2.96 -22.31 15.10
N ASP A 371 3.80 -21.38 15.52
CA ASP A 371 4.33 -21.33 16.89
C ASP A 371 3.46 -20.52 17.86
N SER A 372 2.37 -19.91 17.36
CA SER A 372 1.47 -19.04 18.14
C SER A 372 2.21 -17.92 18.90
N ASN A 373 3.26 -17.34 18.32
CA ASN A 373 4.02 -16.29 18.98
C ASN A 373 3.18 -15.00 19.13
N PRO A 374 3.07 -14.40 20.32
CA PRO A 374 2.19 -13.27 20.58
C PRO A 374 2.74 -11.98 19.99
N ALA A 375 2.28 -11.62 18.81
CA ALA A 375 2.58 -10.36 18.15
C ALA A 375 1.28 -9.62 17.82
N THR A 376 1.31 -8.30 17.94
CA THR A 376 0.21 -7.42 17.50
C THR A 376 0.50 -6.93 16.08
N ILE A 377 -0.47 -7.07 15.17
CA ILE A 377 -0.38 -6.59 13.80
C ILE A 377 -1.54 -5.63 13.55
N LEU A 378 -1.23 -4.38 13.21
CA LEU A 378 -2.22 -3.37 12.83
C LEU A 378 -2.36 -3.36 11.32
N VAL A 379 -3.53 -3.79 10.82
CA VAL A 379 -3.86 -3.85 9.38
C VAL A 379 -4.55 -2.54 9.02
N GLN A 380 -3.75 -1.55 8.61
CA GLN A 380 -4.17 -0.17 8.38
C GLN A 380 -4.82 0.06 7.02
N THR A 381 -5.63 1.09 6.96
CA THR A 381 -6.26 1.58 5.71
C THR A 381 -7.10 0.49 5.04
N ALA A 382 -7.67 -0.38 5.84
CA ALA A 382 -8.64 -1.37 5.41
C ALA A 382 -9.99 -0.69 5.09
N SER A 383 -10.90 -1.40 4.43
CA SER A 383 -12.22 -0.93 3.99
C SER A 383 -12.24 -0.38 2.56
N VAL A 384 -13.44 -0.32 2.01
CA VAL A 384 -13.77 0.33 0.72
C VAL A 384 -13.47 1.84 0.73
N ASN A 385 -13.44 2.46 1.90
CA ASN A 385 -13.10 3.87 2.08
C ASN A 385 -11.57 4.12 2.17
N GLY A 386 -10.75 3.07 2.03
CA GLY A 386 -9.31 3.16 2.03
C GLY A 386 -8.74 3.82 0.78
N MET A 387 -7.59 3.35 0.31
CA MET A 387 -7.05 3.79 -0.97
C MET A 387 -7.91 3.28 -2.13
N THR A 388 -8.20 4.15 -3.09
CA THR A 388 -9.16 3.87 -4.17
C THR A 388 -8.51 3.49 -5.50
N ASP A 389 -7.18 3.45 -5.58
CA ASP A 389 -6.49 2.96 -6.77
C ASP A 389 -6.36 1.43 -6.77
N VAL A 390 -6.32 0.85 -7.96
CA VAL A 390 -6.35 -0.61 -8.17
C VAL A 390 -5.19 -1.35 -7.50
N THR A 391 -4.08 -0.67 -7.23
CA THR A 391 -2.87 -1.28 -6.68
C THR A 391 -2.81 -1.27 -5.15
N HIS A 392 -3.71 -0.53 -4.48
CA HIS A 392 -3.68 -0.31 -3.03
C HIS A 392 -5.00 -0.63 -2.31
N LEU A 393 -5.85 -1.46 -2.91
CA LEU A 393 -7.19 -1.79 -2.38
C LEU A 393 -7.13 -2.46 -1.00
N GLY A 394 -7.83 -1.89 -0.03
CA GLY A 394 -7.93 -2.39 1.36
C GLY A 394 -9.12 -3.31 1.60
N ILE A 395 -9.53 -4.11 0.62
CA ILE A 395 -10.77 -4.91 0.66
C ILE A 395 -10.53 -6.43 0.61
N PHE A 396 -9.28 -6.88 0.44
CA PHE A 396 -8.93 -8.30 0.31
C PHE A 396 -8.34 -8.92 1.60
N ASP A 397 -8.13 -8.12 2.63
CA ASP A 397 -7.49 -8.53 3.88
C ASP A 397 -8.30 -9.60 4.64
N ILE A 398 -9.62 -9.46 4.69
CA ILE A 398 -10.51 -10.41 5.40
C ILE A 398 -10.32 -11.83 4.87
N PRO A 399 -10.59 -12.15 3.59
CA PRO A 399 -10.42 -13.52 3.10
C PRO A 399 -8.97 -13.98 3.12
N MET A 400 -8.02 -13.09 2.90
CA MET A 400 -6.61 -13.45 2.78
C MET A 400 -6.03 -13.95 4.10
N ILE A 401 -6.20 -13.23 5.20
CA ILE A 401 -5.55 -13.57 6.47
C ILE A 401 -6.45 -14.30 7.47
N SER A 402 -7.76 -14.22 7.31
CA SER A 402 -8.67 -14.90 8.24
C SER A 402 -8.71 -16.43 8.11
N ASN A 403 -8.05 -17.00 7.11
CA ASN A 403 -7.93 -18.45 6.95
C ASN A 403 -6.66 -19.04 7.58
N ILE A 404 -5.76 -18.20 8.12
CA ILE A 404 -4.52 -18.66 8.76
C ILE A 404 -4.88 -19.23 10.17
N PRO A 405 -4.55 -20.50 10.46
CA PRO A 405 -4.77 -21.07 11.78
C PRO A 405 -4.00 -20.32 12.88
N ASN A 406 -4.54 -20.31 14.08
CA ASN A 406 -3.97 -19.67 15.27
C ASN A 406 -3.89 -18.13 15.22
N LEU A 407 -4.23 -17.50 14.11
CA LEU A 407 -4.33 -16.05 14.03
C LEU A 407 -5.68 -15.59 14.57
N VAL A 408 -5.66 -14.68 15.54
CA VAL A 408 -6.85 -13.95 15.98
C VAL A 408 -6.96 -12.67 15.17
N TYR A 409 -8.03 -12.51 14.39
CA TYR A 409 -8.25 -11.30 13.59
C TYR A 409 -9.53 -10.61 14.06
N ILE A 410 -9.41 -9.34 14.49
CA ILE A 410 -10.47 -8.58 15.17
C ILE A 410 -10.72 -7.28 14.41
N ALA A 411 -12.00 -6.90 14.27
CA ALA A 411 -12.45 -5.62 13.74
C ALA A 411 -13.26 -4.87 14.82
N PRO A 412 -12.65 -3.98 15.60
CA PRO A 412 -13.34 -3.16 16.59
C PRO A 412 -14.28 -2.16 15.94
N THR A 413 -15.33 -1.74 16.66
CA THR A 413 -16.39 -0.87 16.15
C THR A 413 -16.35 0.55 16.71
N THR A 414 -15.74 0.73 17.88
CA THR A 414 -15.66 2.03 18.58
C THR A 414 -14.22 2.34 18.98
N LYS A 415 -13.96 3.60 19.31
CA LYS A 415 -12.68 4.06 19.89
C LYS A 415 -12.30 3.24 21.11
N GLU A 416 -13.27 3.04 22.00
CA GLU A 416 -13.03 2.36 23.27
C GLU A 416 -12.73 0.87 23.04
N ASP A 417 -13.41 0.23 22.12
CA ASP A 417 -13.12 -1.16 21.72
C ASP A 417 -11.74 -1.28 21.09
N TYR A 418 -11.40 -0.33 20.20
CA TYR A 418 -10.10 -0.31 19.53
C TYR A 418 -8.95 -0.19 20.52
N LEU A 419 -9.02 0.77 21.45
CA LEU A 419 -7.98 0.94 22.46
C LEU A 419 -7.89 -0.25 23.43
N ALA A 420 -9.04 -0.83 23.79
CA ALA A 420 -9.08 -2.01 24.67
C ALA A 420 -8.48 -3.25 23.98
N VAL A 421 -8.82 -3.50 22.70
CA VAL A 421 -8.25 -4.64 21.97
C VAL A 421 -6.76 -4.44 21.68
N LEU A 422 -6.34 -3.21 21.42
CA LEU A 422 -4.93 -2.87 21.23
C LEU A 422 -4.12 -3.14 22.51
N ASP A 423 -4.60 -2.67 23.66
CA ASP A 423 -3.94 -2.94 24.96
C ASP A 423 -3.91 -4.44 25.27
N TRP A 424 -5.05 -5.12 25.14
CA TRP A 424 -5.12 -6.54 25.34
C TRP A 424 -4.18 -7.33 24.41
N SER A 425 -4.13 -6.99 23.14
CA SER A 425 -3.29 -7.70 22.16
C SER A 425 -1.80 -7.59 22.47
N ILE A 426 -1.37 -6.44 23.03
CA ILE A 426 0.03 -6.21 23.44
C ILE A 426 0.37 -6.93 24.76
N GLU A 427 -0.60 -7.07 25.67
CA GLU A 427 -0.37 -7.66 27.00
C GLU A 427 -0.56 -9.18 27.06
N GLN A 428 -1.39 -9.78 26.20
CA GLN A 428 -1.59 -11.22 26.16
C GLN A 428 -0.35 -11.95 25.63
N THR A 429 -0.23 -13.26 25.94
CA THR A 429 0.98 -14.05 25.66
C THR A 429 0.69 -15.36 24.90
N ASP A 430 -0.51 -15.55 24.39
CA ASP A 430 -0.97 -16.86 23.94
C ASP A 430 -0.97 -17.02 22.40
N TYR A 431 -1.22 -15.92 21.64
CA TYR A 431 -1.37 -16.02 20.19
C TYR A 431 -1.10 -14.70 19.47
N PRO A 432 -0.81 -14.74 18.15
CA PRO A 432 -0.75 -13.54 17.33
C PRO A 432 -2.15 -12.94 17.12
N VAL A 433 -2.23 -11.62 17.22
CA VAL A 433 -3.47 -10.85 17.05
C VAL A 433 -3.29 -9.82 15.92
N ALA A 434 -4.12 -9.91 14.89
CA ALA A 434 -4.30 -8.86 13.91
C ALA A 434 -5.50 -8.00 14.29
N ILE A 435 -5.37 -6.68 14.19
CA ILE A 435 -6.43 -5.71 14.42
C ILE A 435 -6.68 -4.96 13.11
N ARG A 436 -7.90 -5.03 12.61
CA ARG A 436 -8.32 -4.34 11.40
C ARG A 436 -8.60 -2.87 11.71
N VAL A 437 -7.87 -1.97 11.06
CA VAL A 437 -7.97 -0.53 11.26
C VAL A 437 -8.50 0.09 9.97
N PRO A 438 -9.81 0.40 9.92
CA PRO A 438 -10.42 0.89 8.70
C PRO A 438 -10.16 2.39 8.47
N VAL A 439 -10.33 2.84 7.24
CA VAL A 439 -10.62 4.26 6.96
C VAL A 439 -12.11 4.46 7.16
N ALA A 440 -12.48 4.99 8.32
CA ALA A 440 -13.85 5.24 8.72
C ALA A 440 -13.89 6.33 9.79
N GLU A 441 -15.06 6.90 10.01
CA GLU A 441 -15.31 7.79 11.16
C GLU A 441 -15.03 7.04 12.47
N LEU A 442 -14.33 7.71 13.38
CA LEU A 442 -14.04 7.16 14.71
C LEU A 442 -15.23 7.38 15.64
N VAL A 443 -16.04 6.35 15.80
CA VAL A 443 -17.19 6.39 16.70
C VAL A 443 -16.75 6.22 18.15
N SER A 444 -17.16 7.13 19.06
CA SER A 444 -16.93 7.01 20.50
C SER A 444 -18.25 6.90 21.24
N THR A 445 -18.33 5.95 22.15
CA THR A 445 -19.48 5.79 23.07
C THR A 445 -19.32 6.60 24.34
N GLY A 446 -18.12 7.09 24.65
CA GLY A 446 -17.75 7.74 25.89
C GLY A 446 -17.79 6.80 27.12
N LYS A 447 -17.94 5.47 26.90
CA LYS A 447 -18.00 4.47 27.97
C LYS A 447 -16.86 3.47 27.83
N PRO A 448 -16.20 3.06 28.92
CA PRO A 448 -15.16 2.04 28.84
C PRO A 448 -15.67 0.76 28.18
N CYS A 449 -14.84 0.16 27.33
CA CYS A 449 -15.12 -1.16 26.77
C CYS A 449 -15.14 -2.20 27.90
N THR A 450 -16.17 -3.02 27.96
CA THR A 450 -16.33 -4.09 28.95
C THR A 450 -16.12 -5.48 28.35
N LYS A 451 -15.82 -5.56 27.06
CA LYS A 451 -15.57 -6.80 26.33
C LYS A 451 -14.33 -7.51 26.85
N ASN A 452 -14.46 -8.79 27.15
CA ASN A 452 -13.32 -9.67 27.42
C ASN A 452 -12.80 -10.29 26.12
N PHE A 453 -11.75 -9.72 25.54
CA PHE A 453 -11.19 -10.22 24.28
C PHE A 453 -10.44 -11.56 24.42
N ALA A 454 -10.17 -12.03 25.63
CA ALA A 454 -9.63 -13.37 25.85
C ALA A 454 -10.68 -14.50 25.64
N GLU A 455 -11.96 -14.14 25.64
CA GLU A 455 -13.05 -15.06 25.26
C GLU A 455 -13.21 -15.06 23.73
N LEU A 456 -12.32 -15.80 23.05
CA LEU A 456 -12.23 -15.79 21.59
C LEU A 456 -13.54 -16.19 20.92
N ASN A 457 -13.85 -15.48 19.81
CA ASN A 457 -15.02 -15.72 18.96
C ASN A 457 -16.37 -15.52 19.65
N LYS A 458 -16.43 -14.91 20.82
CA LYS A 458 -17.69 -14.54 21.47
C LYS A 458 -18.21 -13.22 20.90
N TYR A 459 -19.42 -13.26 20.38
CA TYR A 459 -20.10 -12.09 19.82
C TYR A 459 -20.87 -11.33 20.91
N GLU A 460 -21.23 -10.10 20.62
CA GLU A 460 -22.04 -9.26 21.50
C GLU A 460 -23.42 -9.03 20.87
N VAL A 461 -24.48 -9.36 21.63
CA VAL A 461 -25.85 -9.03 21.24
C VAL A 461 -26.17 -7.63 21.78
N ALA A 462 -26.08 -6.64 20.91
CA ALA A 462 -26.35 -5.24 21.29
C ALA A 462 -27.85 -4.95 21.41
N GLN A 463 -28.69 -5.65 20.62
CA GLN A 463 -30.14 -5.58 20.68
C GLN A 463 -30.71 -6.98 20.47
N GLN A 464 -31.56 -7.41 21.41
CA GLN A 464 -32.32 -8.65 21.25
C GLN A 464 -33.61 -8.35 20.48
N GLY A 465 -33.91 -9.18 19.51
CA GLY A 465 -35.13 -9.11 18.70
C GLY A 465 -35.56 -10.49 18.23
N GLY A 466 -36.24 -10.56 17.08
CA GLY A 466 -36.69 -11.83 16.51
C GLY A 466 -36.82 -11.79 15.00
N LYS A 467 -37.01 -12.96 14.40
CA LYS A 467 -37.16 -13.24 12.97
C LYS A 467 -35.94 -12.91 12.10
N ILE A 468 -35.31 -11.76 12.24
CA ILE A 468 -34.13 -11.36 11.52
C ILE A 468 -33.02 -11.08 12.51
N ALA A 469 -31.82 -11.63 12.28
CA ALA A 469 -30.60 -11.25 12.98
C ALA A 469 -29.66 -10.52 12.02
N VAL A 470 -29.15 -9.35 12.41
CA VAL A 470 -28.17 -8.55 11.67
C VAL A 470 -26.82 -8.67 12.38
N ILE A 471 -25.84 -9.25 11.69
CA ILE A 471 -24.47 -9.43 12.18
C ILE A 471 -23.57 -8.49 11.36
N ALA A 472 -23.18 -7.36 11.94
CA ALA A 472 -22.45 -6.31 11.23
C ALA A 472 -21.02 -6.18 11.75
N LEU A 473 -20.04 -6.35 10.85
CA LEU A 473 -18.63 -6.42 11.18
C LEU A 473 -17.96 -5.05 11.13
N GLY A 474 -17.21 -4.70 12.17
CA GLY A 474 -16.27 -3.59 12.21
C GLY A 474 -16.89 -2.25 11.81
N SER A 475 -16.32 -1.56 10.84
CA SER A 475 -16.79 -0.24 10.37
C SER A 475 -18.22 -0.25 9.81
N PHE A 476 -18.76 -1.40 9.42
CA PHE A 476 -20.15 -1.52 8.95
C PHE A 476 -21.18 -1.76 10.06
N TYR A 477 -20.73 -1.77 11.33
CA TYR A 477 -21.65 -1.91 12.45
C TYR A 477 -22.69 -0.80 12.49
N GLY A 478 -22.29 0.46 12.32
CA GLY A 478 -23.23 1.60 12.26
C GLY A 478 -24.23 1.51 11.09
N MET A 479 -23.82 0.96 9.96
CA MET A 479 -24.74 0.64 8.85
C MET A 479 -25.74 -0.45 9.26
N GLY A 480 -25.28 -1.46 9.98
CA GLY A 480 -26.12 -2.51 10.55
C GLY A 480 -27.17 -1.97 11.53
N GLU A 481 -26.79 -1.01 12.39
CA GLU A 481 -27.74 -0.33 13.30
C GLU A 481 -28.84 0.42 12.52
N GLN A 482 -28.46 1.13 11.46
CA GLN A 482 -29.43 1.85 10.63
C GLN A 482 -30.36 0.87 9.88
N ALA A 483 -29.80 -0.18 9.31
CA ALA A 483 -30.59 -1.23 8.66
C ALA A 483 -31.55 -1.91 9.64
N ALA A 484 -31.12 -2.20 10.86
CA ALA A 484 -31.96 -2.78 11.92
C ALA A 484 -33.17 -1.90 12.25
N LYS A 485 -32.99 -0.58 12.37
CA LYS A 485 -34.11 0.36 12.57
C LYS A 485 -35.12 0.34 11.42
N LEU A 486 -34.63 0.32 10.18
CA LEU A 486 -35.48 0.26 8.99
C LEU A 486 -36.22 -1.09 8.88
N ILE A 487 -35.62 -2.19 9.28
CA ILE A 487 -36.27 -3.50 9.37
C ILE A 487 -37.42 -3.45 10.39
N GLU A 488 -37.18 -2.88 11.58
CA GLU A 488 -38.21 -2.73 12.61
C GLU A 488 -39.38 -1.86 12.12
N GLU A 489 -39.10 -0.74 11.48
CA GLU A 489 -40.11 0.13 10.86
C GLU A 489 -40.97 -0.59 9.82
N LYS A 490 -40.37 -1.46 9.00
CA LYS A 490 -41.06 -2.20 7.94
C LYS A 490 -41.85 -3.41 8.46
N THR A 491 -41.37 -4.07 9.48
CA THR A 491 -41.92 -5.37 9.96
C THR A 491 -42.73 -5.23 11.26
N GLY A 492 -42.55 -4.15 12.00
CA GLY A 492 -43.08 -3.96 13.34
C GLY A 492 -42.40 -4.85 14.42
N THR A 493 -41.30 -5.50 14.06
CA THR A 493 -40.53 -6.37 14.99
C THR A 493 -39.05 -5.95 14.92
N ALA A 494 -38.46 -5.64 16.07
CA ALA A 494 -37.05 -5.34 16.17
C ALA A 494 -36.21 -6.58 15.79
N PRO A 495 -35.23 -6.46 14.90
CA PRO A 495 -34.30 -7.54 14.63
C PRO A 495 -33.27 -7.68 15.79
N THR A 496 -32.65 -8.83 15.90
CA THR A 496 -31.48 -8.99 16.76
C THR A 496 -30.27 -8.34 16.09
N LEU A 497 -29.58 -7.41 16.77
CA LEU A 497 -28.36 -6.76 16.27
C LEU A 497 -27.15 -7.32 17.03
N ILE A 498 -26.15 -7.77 16.26
CA ILE A 498 -24.98 -8.49 16.78
C ILE A 498 -23.69 -7.81 16.28
N ASN A 499 -22.78 -7.53 17.22
CA ASN A 499 -21.41 -7.16 16.93
C ASN A 499 -20.50 -8.40 17.05
N PRO A 500 -19.95 -8.93 15.95
CA PRO A 500 -19.14 -10.14 15.99
C PRO A 500 -17.71 -9.90 16.49
N TYR A 501 -17.14 -8.71 16.32
CA TYR A 501 -15.73 -8.37 16.55
C TYR A 501 -14.74 -9.26 15.79
N TYR A 502 -14.85 -10.59 15.92
CA TYR A 502 -13.90 -11.58 15.39
C TYR A 502 -14.18 -11.95 13.93
N ILE A 503 -13.14 -11.89 13.13
CA ILE A 503 -13.19 -12.27 11.70
C ILE A 503 -12.81 -13.75 11.53
N THR A 504 -11.89 -14.27 12.35
CA THR A 504 -11.29 -15.61 12.19
C THR A 504 -12.20 -16.75 12.61
N GLY A 505 -13.10 -16.54 13.57
CA GLY A 505 -13.99 -17.58 14.09
C GLY A 505 -15.44 -17.14 14.17
N VAL A 506 -16.32 -18.07 14.60
CA VAL A 506 -17.75 -17.82 14.78
C VAL A 506 -18.21 -18.25 16.18
N ASP A 507 -19.16 -17.52 16.77
CA ASP A 507 -19.82 -17.89 18.03
C ASP A 507 -20.88 -18.94 17.76
N THR A 508 -20.47 -20.21 17.79
CA THR A 508 -21.37 -21.34 17.49
C THR A 508 -22.53 -21.47 18.47
N GLU A 509 -22.36 -21.07 19.74
CA GLU A 509 -23.43 -21.13 20.74
C GLU A 509 -24.50 -20.08 20.45
N LEU A 510 -24.09 -18.85 20.15
CA LEU A 510 -25.02 -17.79 19.78
C LEU A 510 -25.72 -18.12 18.46
N LEU A 511 -24.97 -18.51 17.43
CA LEU A 511 -25.54 -18.86 16.13
C LEU A 511 -26.53 -20.03 16.21
N GLU A 512 -26.26 -21.04 17.06
CA GLU A 512 -27.19 -22.13 17.30
C GLU A 512 -28.47 -21.65 18.02
N SER A 513 -28.33 -20.70 18.95
CA SER A 513 -29.49 -20.15 19.67
C SER A 513 -30.45 -19.38 18.77
N LEU A 514 -29.92 -18.70 17.74
CA LEU A 514 -30.73 -17.92 16.77
C LEU A 514 -31.67 -18.82 15.95
N LYS A 515 -31.36 -20.09 15.73
CA LYS A 515 -32.22 -21.02 14.98
C LYS A 515 -33.62 -21.22 15.59
N LYS A 516 -33.81 -20.83 16.87
CA LYS A 516 -35.09 -21.05 17.58
C LYS A 516 -36.19 -20.07 17.15
N ASP A 517 -35.82 -18.85 16.84
CA ASP A 517 -36.75 -17.72 16.65
C ASP A 517 -36.34 -16.73 15.56
N HIS A 518 -35.33 -17.10 14.74
CA HIS A 518 -34.90 -16.33 13.59
C HIS A 518 -35.03 -17.14 12.30
N ASP A 519 -35.64 -16.53 11.27
CA ASP A 519 -35.83 -17.10 9.95
C ASP A 519 -34.71 -16.67 8.99
N VAL A 520 -34.12 -15.48 9.24
CA VAL A 520 -33.12 -14.84 8.38
C VAL A 520 -31.95 -14.35 9.20
N VAL A 521 -30.74 -14.60 8.71
CA VAL A 521 -29.48 -14.00 9.19
C VAL A 521 -28.87 -13.15 8.08
N VAL A 522 -28.61 -11.90 8.40
CA VAL A 522 -27.96 -10.92 7.54
C VAL A 522 -26.54 -10.71 8.03
N THR A 523 -25.55 -10.73 7.13
CA THR A 523 -24.16 -10.38 7.49
C THR A 523 -23.70 -9.16 6.69
N LEU A 524 -22.94 -8.28 7.34
CA LEU A 524 -22.36 -7.09 6.71
C LEU A 524 -20.85 -7.09 6.91
N GLU A 525 -20.09 -6.94 5.82
CA GLU A 525 -18.63 -6.78 5.85
C GLU A 525 -18.17 -5.79 4.78
N ASP A 526 -17.13 -5.00 5.07
CA ASP A 526 -16.53 -4.03 4.16
C ASP A 526 -15.32 -4.58 3.38
N GLY A 527 -15.36 -5.88 3.11
CA GLY A 527 -14.43 -6.63 2.28
C GLY A 527 -15.14 -7.39 1.17
N VAL A 528 -14.37 -8.11 0.35
CA VAL A 528 -14.96 -8.98 -0.69
C VAL A 528 -15.65 -10.18 -0.06
N LEU A 529 -16.80 -10.56 -0.65
CA LEU A 529 -17.62 -11.68 -0.14
C LEU A 529 -16.93 -13.03 -0.28
N ASP A 530 -16.25 -13.27 -1.41
CA ASP A 530 -15.58 -14.55 -1.67
C ASP A 530 -14.51 -14.86 -0.61
N GLY A 531 -14.72 -15.89 0.19
CA GLY A 531 -13.86 -16.26 1.32
C GLY A 531 -14.00 -15.34 2.55
N GLY A 532 -14.96 -14.42 2.54
CA GLY A 532 -15.17 -13.41 3.56
C GLY A 532 -15.77 -13.94 4.87
N PHE A 533 -16.13 -13.00 5.74
CA PHE A 533 -16.75 -13.27 7.04
C PHE A 533 -18.15 -13.88 6.87
N GLY A 534 -18.98 -13.32 5.97
CA GLY A 534 -20.34 -13.77 5.74
C GLY A 534 -20.44 -15.22 5.27
N GLU A 535 -19.48 -15.70 4.47
CA GLU A 535 -19.45 -17.10 4.03
C GLU A 535 -19.24 -18.09 5.19
N LYS A 536 -18.52 -17.70 6.23
CA LYS A 536 -18.36 -18.55 7.45
C LYS A 536 -19.69 -18.73 8.16
N ILE A 537 -20.49 -17.67 8.23
CA ILE A 537 -21.85 -17.71 8.81
C ILE A 537 -22.78 -18.52 7.90
N ALA A 538 -22.75 -18.30 6.59
CA ALA A 538 -23.56 -19.08 5.64
C ALA A 538 -23.23 -20.58 5.69
N ARG A 539 -21.94 -20.93 5.82
CA ARG A 539 -21.52 -22.34 6.01
C ARG A 539 -22.07 -22.96 7.30
N PHE A 540 -22.14 -22.18 8.39
CA PHE A 540 -22.71 -22.66 9.65
C PHE A 540 -24.20 -22.99 9.49
N TYR A 541 -24.96 -22.14 8.80
CA TYR A 541 -26.40 -22.32 8.62
C TYR A 541 -26.77 -23.25 7.44
N GLY A 542 -25.82 -23.61 6.58
CA GLY A 542 -26.07 -24.44 5.39
C GLY A 542 -26.91 -25.71 5.62
N PRO A 543 -26.75 -26.44 6.75
CA PRO A 543 -27.59 -27.61 7.07
C PRO A 543 -28.93 -27.26 7.78
N SER A 544 -29.35 -26.00 7.84
CA SER A 544 -30.54 -25.53 8.56
C SER A 544 -31.54 -24.84 7.63
N ASP A 545 -32.74 -24.57 8.14
CA ASP A 545 -33.79 -23.84 7.43
C ASP A 545 -33.62 -22.30 7.49
N VAL A 546 -32.64 -21.82 8.28
CA VAL A 546 -32.34 -20.37 8.39
C VAL A 546 -31.74 -19.87 7.09
N LYS A 547 -32.38 -18.87 6.49
CA LYS A 547 -31.87 -18.21 5.29
C LYS A 547 -30.73 -17.25 5.67
N VAL A 548 -29.66 -17.26 4.89
CA VAL A 548 -28.53 -16.32 5.10
C VAL A 548 -28.39 -15.43 3.87
N ILE A 549 -28.27 -14.12 4.10
CA ILE A 549 -27.94 -13.16 3.06
C ILE A 549 -26.67 -12.39 3.49
N ASN A 550 -25.65 -12.43 2.65
CA ASN A 550 -24.37 -11.79 2.90
C ASN A 550 -24.27 -10.50 2.07
N PHE A 551 -23.91 -9.42 2.72
CA PHE A 551 -23.62 -8.14 2.11
C PHE A 551 -22.14 -7.82 2.26
N GLY A 552 -21.48 -7.57 1.14
CA GLY A 552 -20.08 -7.22 1.01
C GLY A 552 -19.76 -6.88 -0.44
N LEU A 553 -18.50 -6.70 -0.77
CA LEU A 553 -18.08 -6.29 -2.10
C LEU A 553 -17.93 -7.48 -3.05
N LYS A 554 -18.14 -7.24 -4.33
CA LYS A 554 -17.81 -8.19 -5.40
C LYS A 554 -16.29 -8.38 -5.47
N LYS A 555 -15.86 -9.57 -5.90
CA LYS A 555 -14.45 -9.89 -6.13
C LYS A 555 -13.99 -9.31 -7.46
N GLU A 556 -13.59 -8.05 -7.44
CA GLU A 556 -13.09 -7.33 -8.62
C GLU A 556 -12.02 -6.32 -8.24
N PHE A 557 -11.18 -5.95 -9.20
CA PHE A 557 -10.21 -4.87 -9.04
C PHE A 557 -10.87 -3.55 -9.38
N LEU A 558 -11.20 -2.78 -8.35
CA LEU A 558 -11.74 -1.43 -8.46
C LEU A 558 -10.61 -0.43 -8.74
N ASP A 559 -10.85 0.62 -9.51
CA ASP A 559 -9.87 1.66 -9.77
C ASP A 559 -10.50 3.05 -9.73
N ARG A 560 -9.93 3.97 -8.95
CA ARG A 560 -10.33 5.39 -8.83
C ARG A 560 -11.84 5.57 -8.68
N TYR A 561 -12.41 4.81 -7.77
CA TYR A 561 -13.84 4.76 -7.54
C TYR A 561 -14.30 5.74 -6.46
N ASN A 562 -15.59 6.09 -6.51
CA ASN A 562 -16.28 6.73 -5.40
C ASN A 562 -16.81 5.64 -4.45
N PRO A 563 -16.42 5.60 -3.17
CA PRO A 563 -16.88 4.59 -2.23
C PRO A 563 -18.41 4.50 -2.12
N ALA A 564 -19.11 5.64 -2.13
CA ALA A 564 -20.57 5.65 -2.01
C ALA A 564 -21.26 4.98 -3.19
N ASP A 565 -20.73 5.16 -4.41
CA ASP A 565 -21.25 4.50 -5.61
C ASP A 565 -21.03 2.99 -5.55
N VAL A 566 -19.82 2.57 -5.16
CA VAL A 566 -19.48 1.14 -4.98
C VAL A 566 -20.38 0.49 -3.93
N LEU A 567 -20.60 1.14 -2.79
CA LEU A 567 -21.49 0.64 -1.77
C LEU A 567 -22.92 0.46 -2.31
N LYS A 568 -23.44 1.45 -3.01
CA LYS A 568 -24.79 1.40 -3.62
C LYS A 568 -24.92 0.30 -4.68
N GLU A 569 -23.93 0.12 -5.54
CA GLU A 569 -23.89 -0.92 -6.56
C GLU A 569 -23.83 -2.33 -5.98
N ASN A 570 -23.21 -2.49 -4.81
CA ASN A 570 -23.13 -3.74 -4.06
C ASN A 570 -24.30 -3.92 -3.07
N ARG A 571 -25.34 -3.09 -3.15
CA ARG A 571 -26.51 -3.08 -2.25
C ARG A 571 -26.14 -2.88 -0.77
N LEU A 572 -25.09 -2.16 -0.52
CA LEU A 572 -24.55 -1.83 0.81
C LEU A 572 -25.02 -0.45 1.27
N THR A 573 -26.33 -0.20 1.24
CA THR A 573 -26.97 0.93 1.93
C THR A 573 -27.98 0.40 2.95
N PRO A 574 -28.26 1.11 4.04
CA PRO A 574 -29.23 0.66 5.05
C PRO A 574 -30.60 0.31 4.47
N GLU A 575 -31.07 1.08 3.49
CA GLU A 575 -32.34 0.89 2.81
C GLU A 575 -32.37 -0.39 1.99
N GLN A 576 -31.33 -0.65 1.21
CA GLN A 576 -31.20 -1.84 0.36
C GLN A 576 -31.07 -3.11 1.22
N ILE A 577 -30.27 -3.05 2.28
CA ILE A 577 -30.10 -4.16 3.23
C ILE A 577 -31.44 -4.50 3.89
N ALA A 578 -32.17 -3.49 4.37
CA ALA A 578 -33.48 -3.69 5.01
C ALA A 578 -34.52 -4.23 4.01
N GLU A 579 -34.52 -3.74 2.77
CA GLU A 579 -35.40 -4.24 1.70
C GLU A 579 -35.18 -5.73 1.43
N ASP A 580 -33.91 -6.11 1.21
CA ASP A 580 -33.56 -7.50 0.86
C ASP A 580 -33.77 -8.45 2.04
N ALA A 581 -33.46 -8.03 3.26
CA ALA A 581 -33.69 -8.83 4.46
C ALA A 581 -35.18 -9.10 4.70
N VAL A 582 -36.03 -8.07 4.57
CA VAL A 582 -37.48 -8.20 4.76
C VAL A 582 -38.13 -9.05 3.65
N ALA A 583 -37.61 -9.03 2.43
CA ALA A 583 -38.14 -9.86 1.34
C ALA A 583 -37.94 -11.37 1.56
N LEU A 584 -37.14 -11.78 2.55
CA LEU A 584 -36.86 -13.19 2.86
C LEU A 584 -37.80 -13.78 3.94
N ILE A 585 -38.54 -12.95 4.70
CA ILE A 585 -39.53 -13.38 5.68
C ILE A 585 -40.95 -13.31 5.07
#